data_d3849a1e2e96007636a69930890147f2
#
_entry.id   d3849a1e2e96007636a69930890147f2
#
_cell.length_a   1.000
_cell.length_b   1.000
_cell.length_c   1.000
_cell.angle_alpha   90.00
_cell.angle_beta   90.00
_cell.angle_gamma   90.00
#
_symmetry.space_group_name_H-M   'P 1'
#
loop_
_entity.id
_entity.type
_entity.pdbx_description
1 polymer ?
#
loop_
_entity_poly.entity_id
_entity_poly.type
_entity_poly.pdbx_seq_one_letter_code
_entity_poly.pdbx_strand_id
1 'polypeptide(L)'
;GGKIVSEQTDDTFGTTTLTLSNGVKVIIKKTDFKADEIRMKGVSLGGSSLFPDSEIININGLDAVSVGGLGNFSAVDLEKVLAGKKASVSYGIGDKTETVNGSCSPKDFETMMQLTYLTFTAPRRDDDAFASYKNRNKAALQNMEMNPQVAFSDSVSAGIYMHHPRRARIKADMIDKMDYDKILSMYQDRYKDASDFTFIFVGNVNVEEMKPLIAEYLGSLPAINRKETFKDNKVDMRQGVYKNEFVRKQETAKASNFVLLNGDCKYDLKNDILLSMTSQILDLVYTAKVREDEGGTYGVYVGGQLSKYPKEKALLQIVFETAPAKREKLMQIIFAELDNIAKAGPSEGDLNKVKEFMLKKHAEDLKENSYWLGSIDEYLFTGMNPIKDYEQIVNSITVKDIQKFTDDLFKQKNEIEVSMISPETPDKE
;
A
#
# COMPACT_ATOMS: atom_id res chain seq x y z
N GLY A 1 -11.65 33.99 -4.05
CA GLY A 1 -11.28 32.75 -4.70
C GLY A 1 -9.81 32.69 -5.01
N GLY A 2 -9.30 31.47 -5.19
CA GLY A 2 -7.91 31.25 -5.54
C GLY A 2 -7.59 31.61 -6.98
N LYS A 3 -6.31 31.75 -7.28
CA LYS A 3 -5.80 32.07 -8.61
C LYS A 3 -4.70 31.08 -9.00
N ILE A 4 -4.55 30.85 -10.31
CA ILE A 4 -3.39 30.18 -10.88
C ILE A 4 -2.29 31.22 -11.05
N VAL A 5 -1.15 31.02 -10.39
CA VAL A 5 -0.03 31.98 -10.41
C VAL A 5 1.09 31.55 -11.35
N SER A 6 1.18 30.27 -11.72
CA SER A 6 2.11 29.80 -12.75
C SER A 6 1.61 28.54 -13.42
N GLU A 7 2.09 28.32 -14.65
CA GLU A 7 1.81 27.13 -15.47
C GLU A 7 3.08 26.73 -16.19
N GLN A 8 3.42 25.44 -16.10
CA GLN A 8 4.59 24.88 -16.77
C GLN A 8 4.26 23.51 -17.36
N THR A 9 4.88 23.19 -18.48
CA THR A 9 4.84 21.83 -19.05
C THR A 9 6.06 21.05 -18.61
N ASP A 10 5.91 19.75 -18.44
CA ASP A 10 6.99 18.83 -18.05
C ASP A 10 6.95 17.60 -18.96
N ASP A 11 8.09 17.32 -19.62
CA ASP A 11 8.20 16.22 -20.57
C ASP A 11 8.40 14.86 -19.89
N THR A 12 8.72 14.82 -18.61
CA THR A 12 9.00 13.55 -17.88
C THR A 12 7.85 12.55 -18.03
N PHE A 13 6.61 13.03 -17.81
CA PHE A 13 5.40 12.21 -17.99
C PHE A 13 4.42 12.85 -18.98
N GLY A 14 4.80 13.95 -19.64
CA GLY A 14 3.89 14.70 -20.50
C GLY A 14 2.78 15.38 -19.71
N THR A 15 3.13 16.17 -18.71
CA THR A 15 2.18 16.80 -17.78
C THR A 15 2.19 18.32 -17.89
N THR A 16 1.13 18.94 -17.39
CA THR A 16 1.04 20.38 -17.12
C THR A 16 1.00 20.58 -15.60
N THR A 17 1.87 21.44 -15.07
CA THR A 17 1.89 21.79 -13.64
C THR A 17 1.37 23.20 -13.43
N LEU A 18 0.35 23.33 -12.58
CA LEU A 18 -0.18 24.60 -12.12
C LEU A 18 0.26 24.85 -10.68
N THR A 19 0.61 26.10 -10.36
CA THR A 19 0.79 26.52 -8.97
C THR A 19 -0.32 27.51 -8.63
N LEU A 20 -0.98 27.27 -7.50
CA LEU A 20 -2.10 28.12 -7.06
C LEU A 20 -1.63 29.16 -6.04
N SER A 21 -2.40 30.22 -5.88
CA SER A 21 -2.07 31.35 -4.99
C SER A 21 -1.92 30.94 -3.52
N ASN A 22 -2.55 29.84 -3.08
CA ASN A 22 -2.41 29.30 -1.74
C ASN A 22 -1.24 28.31 -1.58
N GLY A 23 -0.46 28.09 -2.64
CA GLY A 23 0.69 27.19 -2.62
C GLY A 23 0.41 25.78 -3.13
N VAL A 24 -0.84 25.41 -3.33
CA VAL A 24 -1.20 24.09 -3.89
C VAL A 24 -0.59 23.92 -5.27
N LYS A 25 0.00 22.76 -5.51
CA LYS A 25 0.47 22.35 -6.85
C LYS A 25 -0.51 21.36 -7.46
N VAL A 26 -0.73 21.50 -8.76
CA VAL A 26 -1.63 20.63 -9.52
C VAL A 26 -0.91 20.15 -10.76
N ILE A 27 -0.82 18.82 -10.90
CA ILE A 27 -0.19 18.15 -12.03
C ILE A 27 -1.29 17.46 -12.82
N ILE A 28 -1.36 17.75 -14.12
CA ILE A 28 -2.42 17.25 -14.99
C ILE A 28 -1.81 16.48 -16.14
N LYS A 29 -2.24 15.23 -16.30
CA LYS A 29 -1.90 14.40 -17.44
C LYS A 29 -3.17 14.04 -18.22
N LYS A 30 -3.25 14.50 -19.45
CA LYS A 30 -4.32 14.14 -20.35
C LYS A 30 -4.07 12.77 -20.98
N THR A 31 -5.08 11.91 -20.96
CA THR A 31 -5.07 10.61 -21.63
C THR A 31 -6.38 10.40 -22.39
N ASP A 32 -6.36 9.46 -23.32
CA ASP A 32 -7.54 9.08 -24.12
C ASP A 32 -7.99 7.62 -23.89
N PHE A 33 -7.56 7.03 -22.76
CA PHE A 33 -7.80 5.60 -22.49
C PHE A 33 -9.28 5.30 -22.22
N LYS A 34 -9.94 6.18 -21.46
CA LYS A 34 -11.37 6.05 -21.09
C LYS A 34 -12.03 7.41 -21.17
N ALA A 35 -13.10 7.50 -21.98
CA ALA A 35 -13.82 8.75 -22.22
C ALA A 35 -14.48 9.30 -20.96
N ASP A 36 -14.81 8.45 -20.00
CA ASP A 36 -15.61 8.77 -18.81
C ASP A 36 -14.81 8.74 -17.49
N GLU A 37 -13.50 8.81 -17.57
CA GLU A 37 -12.66 8.71 -16.36
C GLU A 37 -11.67 9.85 -16.23
N ILE A 38 -11.71 10.49 -15.06
CA ILE A 38 -10.64 11.34 -14.51
C ILE A 38 -10.34 10.82 -13.11
N ARG A 39 -9.09 10.53 -12.85
CA ARG A 39 -8.61 10.13 -11.52
C ARG A 39 -7.84 11.23 -10.86
N MET A 40 -8.00 11.36 -9.55
CA MET A 40 -7.36 12.38 -8.74
C MET A 40 -6.65 11.75 -7.54
N LYS A 41 -5.48 12.26 -7.22
CA LYS A 41 -4.82 12.05 -5.93
C LYS A 41 -4.22 13.36 -5.45
N GLY A 42 -4.63 13.79 -4.26
CA GLY A 42 -3.95 14.82 -3.51
C GLY A 42 -3.09 14.20 -2.44
N VAL A 43 -1.87 14.67 -2.24
CA VAL A 43 -0.92 14.09 -1.29
C VAL A 43 -0.08 15.15 -0.64
N SER A 44 0.15 14.99 0.67
CA SER A 44 1.10 15.80 1.43
C SER A 44 1.84 14.89 2.42
N LEU A 45 3.05 15.30 2.81
CA LEU A 45 3.89 14.53 3.73
C LEU A 45 3.53 14.81 5.17
N GLY A 46 3.64 13.79 6.00
CA GLY A 46 3.39 13.88 7.45
C GLY A 46 2.73 12.62 7.97
N GLY A 47 1.46 12.44 7.65
CA GLY A 47 0.69 11.27 8.06
C GLY A 47 0.57 11.12 9.56
N SER A 48 0.23 9.90 9.98
CA SER A 48 0.08 9.56 11.40
C SER A 48 1.43 9.48 12.14
N SER A 49 2.55 9.45 11.43
CA SER A 49 3.88 9.45 12.04
C SER A 49 4.12 10.65 12.97
N LEU A 50 3.42 11.76 12.74
CA LEU A 50 3.56 12.99 13.52
C LEU A 50 2.82 12.95 14.86
N PHE A 51 1.95 11.97 15.06
CA PHE A 51 1.25 11.78 16.33
C PHE A 51 2.05 10.87 17.26
N PRO A 52 2.02 11.10 18.58
CA PRO A 52 2.78 10.27 19.52
C PRO A 52 2.18 8.87 19.67
N ASP A 53 2.99 7.93 20.16
CA ASP A 53 2.57 6.54 20.40
C ASP A 53 1.38 6.43 21.36
N SER A 54 1.22 7.40 22.29
CA SER A 54 0.06 7.46 23.18
C SER A 54 -1.27 7.61 22.45
N GLU A 55 -1.27 8.03 21.18
CA GLU A 55 -2.47 8.24 20.37
C GLU A 55 -2.74 7.10 19.38
N ILE A 56 -2.04 5.97 19.47
CA ILE A 56 -2.20 4.85 18.54
C ILE A 56 -3.65 4.37 18.44
N ILE A 57 -4.38 4.33 19.56
CA ILE A 57 -5.79 3.92 19.55
C ILE A 57 -6.62 4.87 18.67
N ASN A 58 -6.41 6.17 18.78
CA ASN A 58 -7.12 7.16 17.99
C ASN A 58 -6.62 7.20 16.55
N ILE A 59 -5.34 6.95 16.30
CA ILE A 59 -4.80 6.78 14.94
C ILE A 59 -5.55 5.66 14.21
N ASN A 60 -5.81 4.55 14.88
CA ASN A 60 -6.58 3.43 14.31
C ASN A 60 -8.06 3.75 14.10
N GLY A 61 -8.55 4.85 14.67
CA GLY A 61 -9.93 5.32 14.49
C GLY A 61 -10.08 6.45 13.47
N LEU A 62 -9.03 6.85 12.78
CA LEU A 62 -9.09 7.98 11.84
C LEU A 62 -10.03 7.74 10.66
N ASP A 63 -10.25 6.50 10.25
CA ASP A 63 -11.22 6.15 9.22
C ASP A 63 -12.68 6.38 9.66
N ALA A 64 -12.94 6.52 10.96
CA ALA A 64 -14.26 6.82 11.48
C ALA A 64 -14.78 8.22 11.08
N VAL A 65 -13.90 9.15 10.70
CA VAL A 65 -14.33 10.50 10.32
C VAL A 65 -15.34 10.46 9.17
N SER A 66 -15.16 9.56 8.22
CA SER A 66 -16.05 9.42 7.06
C SER A 66 -17.48 8.99 7.41
N VAL A 67 -17.71 8.31 8.54
CA VAL A 67 -19.07 7.84 8.88
C VAL A 67 -20.02 8.98 9.27
N GLY A 68 -19.47 10.14 9.63
CA GLY A 68 -20.27 11.31 9.99
C GLY A 68 -20.81 12.08 8.78
N GLY A 69 -20.30 11.84 7.59
CA GLY A 69 -20.68 12.61 6.40
C GLY A 69 -19.81 13.85 6.20
N LEU A 70 -20.26 14.76 5.33
CA LEU A 70 -19.55 15.99 4.96
C LEU A 70 -20.52 17.19 4.97
N GLY A 71 -20.02 18.31 5.43
CA GLY A 71 -20.78 19.55 5.46
C GLY A 71 -22.06 19.40 6.30
N ASN A 72 -23.21 19.66 5.67
CA ASN A 72 -24.52 19.51 6.32
C ASN A 72 -25.16 18.15 6.03
N PHE A 73 -24.48 17.27 5.34
CA PHE A 73 -25.01 15.97 4.92
C PHE A 73 -24.49 14.84 5.80
N SER A 74 -25.42 14.07 6.38
CA SER A 74 -25.04 12.76 6.93
C SER A 74 -24.52 11.85 5.82
N ALA A 75 -23.85 10.74 6.18
CA ALA A 75 -23.37 9.80 5.18
C ALA A 75 -24.50 9.29 4.27
N VAL A 76 -25.68 9.01 4.83
CA VAL A 76 -26.87 8.58 4.06
C VAL A 76 -27.38 9.68 3.14
N ASP A 77 -27.50 10.90 3.64
CA ASP A 77 -27.97 12.03 2.85
C ASP A 77 -26.99 12.39 1.73
N LEU A 78 -25.68 12.29 1.98
CA LEU A 78 -24.66 12.52 0.99
C LEU A 78 -24.77 11.51 -0.16
N GLU A 79 -25.01 10.25 0.16
CA GLU A 79 -25.23 9.20 -0.84
C GLU A 79 -26.44 9.51 -1.71
N LYS A 80 -27.55 10.00 -1.12
CA LYS A 80 -28.74 10.41 -1.85
C LYS A 80 -28.49 11.62 -2.76
N VAL A 81 -27.80 12.63 -2.29
CA VAL A 81 -27.46 13.82 -3.07
C VAL A 81 -26.57 13.48 -4.27
N LEU A 82 -25.68 12.51 -4.11
CA LEU A 82 -24.77 12.07 -5.17
C LEU A 82 -25.37 11.03 -6.11
N ALA A 83 -26.62 10.61 -5.88
CA ALA A 83 -27.29 9.67 -6.77
C ALA A 83 -27.36 10.23 -8.20
N GLY A 84 -26.98 9.43 -9.20
CA GLY A 84 -26.90 9.85 -10.59
C GLY A 84 -25.63 10.62 -10.95
N LYS A 85 -24.77 10.94 -10.00
CA LYS A 85 -23.45 11.54 -10.24
C LYS A 85 -22.38 10.47 -10.31
N LYS A 86 -21.46 10.62 -11.25
CA LYS A 86 -20.26 9.79 -11.34
C LYS A 86 -19.07 10.57 -10.77
N ALA A 87 -19.02 10.65 -9.46
CA ALA A 87 -17.95 11.31 -8.70
C ALA A 87 -17.85 10.69 -7.32
N SER A 88 -16.62 10.41 -6.90
CA SER A 88 -16.33 9.91 -5.55
C SER A 88 -15.03 10.52 -5.05
N VAL A 89 -14.96 10.77 -3.74
CA VAL A 89 -13.77 11.27 -3.05
C VAL A 89 -13.67 10.54 -1.72
N SER A 90 -12.46 10.12 -1.40
CA SER A 90 -12.12 9.53 -0.11
C SER A 90 -10.81 10.12 0.40
N TYR A 91 -10.61 10.08 1.71
CA TYR A 91 -9.34 10.46 2.32
C TYR A 91 -8.57 9.25 2.81
N GLY A 92 -7.28 9.42 3.04
CA GLY A 92 -6.44 8.43 3.70
C GLY A 92 -5.38 9.11 4.54
N ILE A 93 -5.15 8.62 5.74
CA ILE A 93 -4.05 9.07 6.60
C ILE A 93 -3.19 7.84 6.87
N GLY A 94 -2.13 7.72 6.07
CA GLY A 94 -1.13 6.67 6.23
C GLY A 94 -0.04 7.09 7.20
N ASP A 95 0.95 6.23 7.36
CA ASP A 95 2.07 6.51 8.25
C ASP A 95 2.85 7.78 7.85
N LYS A 96 3.09 7.97 6.55
CA LYS A 96 3.97 9.02 6.01
C LYS A 96 3.25 10.15 5.29
N THR A 97 2.02 9.95 4.88
CA THR A 97 1.27 10.89 4.06
C THR A 97 -0.18 10.98 4.47
N GLU A 98 -0.78 12.14 4.23
CA GLU A 98 -2.23 12.31 4.17
C GLU A 98 -2.62 12.48 2.71
N THR A 99 -3.70 11.83 2.30
CA THR A 99 -4.13 11.80 0.90
C THR A 99 -5.61 12.09 0.76
N VAL A 100 -5.98 12.56 -0.42
CA VAL A 100 -7.35 12.63 -0.89
C VAL A 100 -7.39 11.99 -2.27
N ASN A 101 -8.20 10.96 -2.44
CA ASN A 101 -8.32 10.24 -3.70
C ASN A 101 -9.70 10.46 -4.28
N GLY A 102 -9.78 10.57 -5.60
CA GLY A 102 -11.04 10.77 -6.27
C GLY A 102 -11.09 10.17 -7.66
N SER A 103 -12.30 10.00 -8.14
CA SER A 103 -12.58 9.55 -9.51
C SER A 103 -13.89 10.16 -9.95
N CYS A 104 -13.96 10.60 -11.20
CA CYS A 104 -15.18 11.14 -11.76
C CYS A 104 -15.23 10.96 -13.28
N SER A 105 -16.43 11.13 -13.86
CA SER A 105 -16.56 11.43 -15.28
C SER A 105 -16.20 12.91 -15.54
N PRO A 106 -15.80 13.29 -16.76
CA PRO A 106 -15.54 14.70 -17.08
C PRO A 106 -16.73 15.63 -16.76
N LYS A 107 -17.94 15.15 -16.97
CA LYS A 107 -19.18 15.89 -16.67
C LYS A 107 -19.32 16.23 -15.18
N ASP A 108 -18.86 15.34 -14.31
CA ASP A 108 -19.02 15.46 -12.86
C ASP A 108 -17.73 15.95 -12.15
N PHE A 109 -16.83 16.56 -12.89
CA PHE A 109 -15.57 17.08 -12.32
C PHE A 109 -15.82 18.11 -11.22
N GLU A 110 -16.76 19.03 -11.41
CA GLU A 110 -17.09 20.01 -10.38
C GLU A 110 -17.59 19.35 -9.10
N THR A 111 -18.41 18.30 -9.22
CA THR A 111 -18.87 17.54 -8.05
C THR A 111 -17.67 16.95 -7.29
N MET A 112 -16.69 16.40 -7.99
CA MET A 112 -15.47 15.91 -7.35
C MET A 112 -14.71 17.03 -6.64
N MET A 113 -14.65 18.22 -7.22
CA MET A 113 -14.00 19.39 -6.59
C MET A 113 -14.76 19.85 -5.33
N GLN A 114 -16.09 19.86 -5.37
CA GLN A 114 -16.93 20.18 -4.22
C GLN A 114 -16.71 19.17 -3.08
N LEU A 115 -16.69 17.89 -3.38
CA LEU A 115 -16.42 16.84 -2.40
C LEU A 115 -15.01 16.96 -1.81
N THR A 116 -14.03 17.29 -2.61
CA THR A 116 -12.65 17.52 -2.18
C THR A 116 -12.57 18.70 -1.22
N TYR A 117 -13.22 19.80 -1.56
CA TYR A 117 -13.28 20.99 -0.71
C TYR A 117 -13.89 20.66 0.67
N LEU A 118 -15.02 19.95 0.68
CA LEU A 118 -15.68 19.55 1.94
C LEU A 118 -14.82 18.56 2.74
N THR A 119 -14.10 17.66 2.07
CA THR A 119 -13.18 16.73 2.74
C THR A 119 -12.10 17.45 3.54
N PHE A 120 -11.57 18.55 3.00
CA PHE A 120 -10.59 19.39 3.70
C PHE A 120 -11.21 20.23 4.80
N THR A 121 -12.40 20.78 4.59
CA THR A 121 -12.91 21.90 5.39
C THR A 121 -14.08 21.54 6.32
N ALA A 122 -14.82 20.49 6.01
CA ALA A 122 -16.10 20.25 6.68
C ALA A 122 -16.41 18.77 6.96
N PRO A 123 -15.51 18.05 7.67
CA PRO A 123 -15.89 16.77 8.19
C PRO A 123 -17.05 16.95 9.18
N ARG A 124 -18.10 16.17 9.02
CA ARG A 124 -19.30 16.30 9.85
C ARG A 124 -19.23 15.37 11.07
N ARG A 125 -19.47 15.93 12.24
CA ARG A 125 -19.60 15.16 13.48
C ARG A 125 -20.97 14.48 13.53
N ASP A 126 -20.99 13.18 13.85
CA ASP A 126 -22.22 12.42 14.09
C ASP A 126 -21.96 11.39 15.19
N ASP A 127 -22.39 11.70 16.39
CA ASP A 127 -22.11 10.86 17.56
C ASP A 127 -22.78 9.48 17.47
N ASP A 128 -23.97 9.39 16.89
CA ASP A 128 -24.68 8.12 16.69
C ASP A 128 -23.96 7.24 15.66
N ALA A 129 -23.50 7.85 14.56
CA ALA A 129 -22.73 7.14 13.55
C ALA A 129 -21.40 6.63 14.11
N PHE A 130 -20.74 7.42 14.94
CA PHE A 130 -19.50 6.99 15.60
C PHE A 130 -19.75 5.84 16.59
N ALA A 131 -20.81 5.89 17.37
CA ALA A 131 -21.18 4.80 18.26
C ALA A 131 -21.44 3.49 17.48
N SER A 132 -22.15 3.58 16.38
CA SER A 132 -22.38 2.44 15.48
C SER A 132 -21.08 1.91 14.88
N TYR A 133 -20.17 2.80 14.46
CA TYR A 133 -18.84 2.43 13.97
C TYR A 133 -18.08 1.62 15.03
N LYS A 134 -18.03 2.09 16.27
CA LYS A 134 -17.35 1.37 17.36
C LYS A 134 -17.97 0.00 17.60
N ASN A 135 -19.29 -0.09 17.64
CA ASN A 135 -20.00 -1.35 17.89
C ASN A 135 -19.72 -2.38 16.78
N ARG A 136 -19.77 -1.97 15.52
CA ARG A 136 -19.47 -2.86 14.38
C ARG A 136 -18.03 -3.34 14.41
N ASN A 137 -17.08 -2.44 14.64
CA ASN A 137 -15.66 -2.79 14.67
C ASN A 137 -15.33 -3.68 15.86
N LYS A 138 -15.90 -3.42 17.02
CA LYS A 138 -15.72 -4.27 18.20
C LYS A 138 -16.21 -5.69 17.94
N ALA A 139 -17.41 -5.83 17.38
CA ALA A 139 -17.97 -7.14 17.03
C ALA A 139 -17.12 -7.87 15.99
N ALA A 140 -16.66 -7.16 14.96
CA ALA A 140 -15.79 -7.73 13.92
C ALA A 140 -14.45 -8.21 14.50
N LEU A 141 -13.85 -7.43 15.41
CA LEU A 141 -12.60 -7.81 16.07
C LEU A 141 -12.80 -9.00 17.02
N GLN A 142 -13.90 -9.06 17.74
CA GLN A 142 -14.23 -10.20 18.60
C GLN A 142 -14.36 -11.50 17.79
N ASN A 143 -15.04 -11.44 16.63
CA ASN A 143 -15.13 -12.58 15.72
C ASN A 143 -13.78 -12.98 15.15
N MET A 144 -12.98 -12.01 14.72
CA MET A 144 -11.65 -12.23 14.18
C MET A 144 -10.73 -12.91 15.23
N GLU A 145 -10.79 -12.47 16.46
CA GLU A 145 -9.98 -12.99 17.57
C GLU A 145 -10.28 -14.47 17.89
N MET A 146 -11.42 -14.99 17.46
CA MET A 146 -11.77 -16.41 17.58
C MET A 146 -11.11 -17.26 16.49
N ASN A 147 -10.63 -16.65 15.42
CA ASN A 147 -9.99 -17.38 14.32
C ASN A 147 -8.52 -17.65 14.65
N PRO A 148 -8.05 -18.93 14.64
CA PRO A 148 -6.65 -19.26 14.88
C PRO A 148 -5.66 -18.53 13.97
N GLN A 149 -6.05 -18.17 12.75
CA GLN A 149 -5.20 -17.41 11.82
C GLN A 149 -4.80 -16.04 12.35
N VAL A 150 -5.54 -15.46 13.25
CA VAL A 150 -5.17 -14.20 13.91
C VAL A 150 -3.93 -14.39 14.78
N ALA A 151 -3.82 -15.53 15.49
CA ALA A 151 -2.62 -15.84 16.26
C ALA A 151 -1.39 -15.96 15.36
N PHE A 152 -1.56 -16.55 14.17
CA PHE A 152 -0.48 -16.62 13.18
C PHE A 152 -0.09 -15.21 12.68
N SER A 153 -1.05 -14.39 12.28
CA SER A 153 -0.80 -13.03 11.80
C SER A 153 -0.15 -12.15 12.88
N ASP A 154 -0.61 -12.25 14.13
CA ASP A 154 -0.01 -11.53 15.25
C ASP A 154 1.44 -11.98 15.49
N SER A 155 1.71 -13.28 15.37
CA SER A 155 3.05 -13.84 15.53
C SER A 155 3.98 -13.42 14.39
N VAL A 156 3.47 -13.32 13.16
CA VAL A 156 4.22 -12.80 12.01
C VAL A 156 4.61 -11.34 12.24
N SER A 157 3.65 -10.51 12.63
CA SER A 157 3.91 -9.09 12.91
C SER A 157 4.92 -8.91 14.04
N ALA A 158 4.78 -9.67 15.13
CA ALA A 158 5.72 -9.65 16.24
C ALA A 158 7.11 -10.12 15.82
N GLY A 159 7.18 -11.14 14.97
CA GLY A 159 8.45 -11.64 14.41
C GLY A 159 9.17 -10.58 13.58
N ILE A 160 8.44 -9.87 12.74
CA ILE A 160 9.02 -8.83 11.87
C ILE A 160 9.40 -7.57 12.68
N TYR A 161 8.48 -7.07 13.52
CA TYR A 161 8.58 -5.74 14.12
C TYR A 161 8.87 -5.73 15.64
N MET A 162 9.11 -6.90 16.23
CA MET A 162 9.51 -7.00 17.65
C MET A 162 8.51 -6.35 18.62
N HIS A 163 7.23 -6.58 18.37
CA HIS A 163 6.12 -6.00 19.16
C HIS A 163 6.08 -4.46 19.14
N HIS A 164 6.57 -3.83 18.08
CA HIS A 164 6.49 -2.38 17.97
C HIS A 164 5.03 -1.92 18.05
N PRO A 165 4.68 -0.94 18.93
CA PRO A 165 3.28 -0.56 19.16
C PRO A 165 2.57 -0.06 17.90
N ARG A 166 3.30 0.52 16.93
CA ARG A 166 2.74 1.00 15.66
C ARG A 166 2.45 -0.11 14.65
N ARG A 167 2.84 -1.35 14.94
CA ARG A 167 2.54 -2.54 14.13
C ARG A 167 1.72 -3.58 14.87
N ALA A 168 1.32 -3.29 16.09
CA ALA A 168 0.41 -4.15 16.84
C ALA A 168 -1.01 -4.00 16.30
N ARG A 169 -1.72 -5.13 16.19
CA ARG A 169 -3.13 -5.14 15.81
C ARG A 169 -3.96 -4.51 16.94
N ILE A 170 -4.92 -3.67 16.57
CA ILE A 170 -5.90 -3.17 17.56
C ILE A 170 -6.81 -4.33 18.01
N LYS A 171 -7.07 -4.40 19.31
CA LYS A 171 -7.91 -5.43 19.91
C LYS A 171 -9.30 -4.88 20.24
N ALA A 172 -10.28 -5.78 20.33
CA ALA A 172 -11.67 -5.40 20.58
C ALA A 172 -11.85 -4.55 21.84
N ASP A 173 -11.11 -4.84 22.91
CA ASP A 173 -11.18 -4.09 24.17
C ASP A 173 -10.60 -2.67 24.09
N MET A 174 -9.84 -2.37 23.03
CA MET A 174 -9.27 -1.04 22.82
C MET A 174 -10.25 -0.08 22.11
N ILE A 175 -11.28 -0.61 21.45
CA ILE A 175 -12.23 0.20 20.66
C ILE A 175 -12.96 1.22 21.56
N ASP A 176 -13.33 0.83 22.77
CA ASP A 176 -14.05 1.71 23.70
C ASP A 176 -13.19 2.90 24.19
N LYS A 177 -11.88 2.83 24.03
CA LYS A 177 -10.94 3.89 24.38
C LYS A 177 -10.76 4.94 23.29
N MET A 178 -11.35 4.74 22.10
CA MET A 178 -11.33 5.73 21.04
C MET A 178 -12.08 6.99 21.45
N ASP A 179 -11.46 8.14 21.26
CA ASP A 179 -11.99 9.45 21.60
C ASP A 179 -12.32 10.21 20.31
N TYR A 180 -13.61 10.44 20.06
CA TYR A 180 -14.09 11.08 18.84
C TYR A 180 -13.55 12.51 18.67
N ASP A 181 -13.48 13.27 19.77
CA ASP A 181 -12.94 14.63 19.72
C ASP A 181 -11.48 14.64 19.27
N LYS A 182 -10.67 13.72 19.80
CA LYS A 182 -9.27 13.58 19.39
C LYS A 182 -9.13 13.12 17.94
N ILE A 183 -9.94 12.16 17.52
CA ILE A 183 -9.94 11.65 16.13
C ILE A 183 -10.26 12.79 15.16
N LEU A 184 -11.30 13.57 15.43
CA LEU A 184 -11.65 14.73 14.58
C LEU A 184 -10.57 15.80 14.58
N SER A 185 -9.95 16.06 15.73
CA SER A 185 -8.85 17.03 15.85
C SER A 185 -7.62 16.58 15.06
N MET A 186 -7.27 15.30 15.14
CA MET A 186 -6.15 14.73 14.39
C MET A 186 -6.38 14.78 12.88
N TYR A 187 -7.60 14.46 12.45
CA TYR A 187 -8.00 14.60 11.06
C TYR A 187 -7.86 16.05 10.58
N GLN A 188 -8.42 16.99 11.31
CA GLN A 188 -8.36 18.41 10.97
C GLN A 188 -6.91 18.91 10.89
N ASP A 189 -6.05 18.44 11.79
CA ASP A 189 -4.63 18.80 11.76
C ASP A 189 -3.95 18.37 10.46
N ARG A 190 -4.30 17.20 9.93
CA ARG A 190 -3.69 16.70 8.69
C ARG A 190 -4.17 17.42 7.44
N TYR A 191 -5.34 18.04 7.46
CA TYR A 191 -5.94 18.69 6.31
C TYR A 191 -6.08 20.21 6.44
N LYS A 192 -5.54 20.84 7.49
CA LYS A 192 -5.68 22.28 7.68
C LYS A 192 -4.72 23.13 6.85
N ASP A 193 -3.74 22.53 6.19
CA ASP A 193 -2.78 23.23 5.35
C ASP A 193 -2.69 22.61 3.96
N ALA A 194 -3.33 23.26 3.00
CA ALA A 194 -3.30 22.80 1.62
C ALA A 194 -2.02 23.20 0.87
N SER A 195 -1.22 24.12 1.41
CA SER A 195 -0.01 24.61 0.74
C SER A 195 1.03 23.52 0.49
N ASP A 196 1.01 22.44 1.29
CA ASP A 196 1.90 21.29 1.14
C ASP A 196 1.34 20.22 0.20
N PHE A 197 0.09 20.37 -0.24
CA PHE A 197 -0.53 19.36 -1.10
C PHE A 197 -0.12 19.53 -2.55
N THR A 198 0.11 18.38 -3.19
CA THR A 198 0.18 18.25 -4.64
C THR A 198 -1.00 17.41 -5.08
N PHE A 199 -1.81 17.92 -6.01
CA PHE A 199 -2.90 17.18 -6.63
C PHE A 199 -2.47 16.69 -8.00
N ILE A 200 -2.77 15.43 -8.30
CA ILE A 200 -2.45 14.81 -9.58
C ILE A 200 -3.78 14.39 -10.22
N PHE A 201 -4.00 14.83 -11.46
CA PHE A 201 -5.17 14.43 -12.25
C PHE A 201 -4.69 13.70 -13.50
N VAL A 202 -5.26 12.53 -13.75
CA VAL A 202 -4.96 11.74 -14.94
C VAL A 202 -6.28 11.24 -15.55
N GLY A 203 -6.46 11.48 -16.83
CA GLY A 203 -7.64 10.98 -17.54
C GLY A 203 -8.06 11.85 -18.70
N ASN A 204 -9.35 11.75 -19.06
CA ASN A 204 -9.94 12.53 -20.12
C ASN A 204 -10.24 13.95 -19.65
N VAL A 205 -9.18 14.72 -19.50
CA VAL A 205 -9.21 16.08 -18.98
C VAL A 205 -9.23 17.11 -20.10
N ASN A 206 -9.95 18.20 -19.88
CA ASN A 206 -9.81 19.43 -20.64
C ASN A 206 -9.19 20.47 -19.70
N VAL A 207 -7.90 20.76 -19.89
CA VAL A 207 -7.13 21.61 -18.97
C VAL A 207 -7.75 23.00 -18.86
N GLU A 208 -8.16 23.59 -19.97
CA GLU A 208 -8.72 24.95 -19.99
C GLU A 208 -10.07 25.02 -19.26
N GLU A 209 -10.92 24.01 -19.38
CA GLU A 209 -12.19 23.93 -18.65
C GLU A 209 -11.98 23.63 -17.16
N MET A 210 -10.93 22.90 -16.80
CA MET A 210 -10.62 22.57 -15.41
C MET A 210 -10.03 23.75 -14.63
N LYS A 211 -9.26 24.62 -15.28
CA LYS A 211 -8.55 25.71 -14.61
C LYS A 211 -9.43 26.57 -13.72
N PRO A 212 -10.61 27.09 -14.15
CA PRO A 212 -11.46 27.89 -13.28
C PRO A 212 -11.94 27.12 -12.04
N LEU A 213 -12.29 25.85 -12.21
CA LEU A 213 -12.76 25.01 -11.10
C LEU A 213 -11.62 24.67 -10.12
N ILE A 214 -10.44 24.39 -10.64
CA ILE A 214 -9.24 24.17 -9.82
C ILE A 214 -8.92 25.41 -8.99
N ALA A 215 -8.91 26.58 -9.61
CA ALA A 215 -8.67 27.86 -8.94
C ALA A 215 -9.72 28.13 -7.87
N GLU A 216 -10.99 27.88 -8.17
CA GLU A 216 -12.10 28.15 -7.25
C GLU A 216 -12.06 27.20 -6.04
N TYR A 217 -11.96 25.91 -6.26
CA TYR A 217 -12.08 24.91 -5.19
C TYR A 217 -10.75 24.61 -4.51
N LEU A 218 -9.71 24.26 -5.26
CA LEU A 218 -8.40 23.93 -4.67
C LEU A 218 -7.64 25.18 -4.26
N GLY A 219 -7.75 26.26 -5.03
CA GLY A 219 -7.12 27.54 -4.70
C GLY A 219 -7.74 28.26 -3.51
N SER A 220 -8.93 27.85 -3.07
CA SER A 220 -9.61 28.39 -1.90
C SER A 220 -9.45 27.53 -0.65
N LEU A 221 -8.73 26.41 -0.74
CA LEU A 221 -8.44 25.58 0.42
C LEU A 221 -7.60 26.35 1.45
N PRO A 222 -7.84 26.14 2.75
CA PRO A 222 -7.06 26.80 3.79
C PRO A 222 -5.59 26.41 3.70
N ALA A 223 -4.72 27.39 3.92
CA ALA A 223 -3.28 27.22 3.88
C ALA A 223 -2.62 28.04 4.98
N ILE A 224 -1.69 27.45 5.69
CA ILE A 224 -0.94 28.09 6.77
C ILE A 224 0.57 28.07 6.54
N ASN A 225 1.00 27.65 5.35
CA ASN A 225 2.40 27.57 4.93
C ASN A 225 3.28 26.74 5.90
N ARG A 226 2.71 25.68 6.44
CA ARG A 226 3.41 24.73 7.31
C ARG A 226 4.14 23.72 6.43
N LYS A 227 5.46 23.68 6.50
CA LYS A 227 6.25 22.69 5.77
C LYS A 227 6.50 21.52 6.70
N GLU A 228 5.92 20.37 6.37
CA GLU A 228 6.07 19.15 7.15
C GLU A 228 6.67 18.02 6.33
N THR A 229 7.27 17.09 7.04
CA THR A 229 7.63 15.77 6.51
C THR A 229 7.23 14.71 7.54
N PHE A 230 7.30 13.45 7.15
CA PHE A 230 7.03 12.35 8.06
C PHE A 230 8.17 12.15 9.04
N LYS A 231 7.82 11.58 10.20
CA LYS A 231 8.77 11.23 11.26
C LYS A 231 9.13 9.75 11.18
N ASP A 232 10.41 9.44 11.38
CA ASP A 232 10.87 8.07 11.58
C ASP A 232 10.65 7.65 13.03
N ASN A 233 9.64 6.81 13.28
CA ASN A 233 9.31 6.28 14.62
C ASN A 233 10.04 4.97 14.92
N LYS A 234 11.07 4.65 14.15
CA LYS A 234 11.91 3.46 14.34
C LYS A 234 11.11 2.14 14.22
N VAL A 235 10.21 2.08 13.26
CA VAL A 235 9.46 0.88 12.92
C VAL A 235 10.29 0.08 11.92
N ASP A 236 11.30 -0.60 12.44
CA ASP A 236 12.27 -1.33 11.63
C ASP A 236 12.00 -2.83 11.65
N MET A 237 12.34 -3.51 10.56
CA MET A 237 12.28 -4.98 10.51
C MET A 237 13.39 -5.59 11.37
N ARG A 238 13.07 -6.72 11.99
CA ARG A 238 14.05 -7.50 12.77
C ARG A 238 15.25 -7.87 11.91
N GLN A 239 16.43 -7.74 12.48
CA GLN A 239 17.68 -8.17 11.87
C GLN A 239 18.15 -9.49 12.48
N GLY A 240 18.96 -10.24 11.73
CA GLY A 240 19.45 -11.54 12.14
C GLY A 240 18.44 -12.67 11.85
N VAL A 241 18.76 -13.87 12.30
CA VAL A 241 17.95 -15.07 12.12
C VAL A 241 16.99 -15.20 13.29
N TYR A 242 15.70 -15.35 12.97
CA TYR A 242 14.64 -15.52 13.97
C TYR A 242 13.71 -16.65 13.53
N LYS A 243 13.37 -17.53 14.46
CA LYS A 243 12.42 -18.61 14.23
C LYS A 243 11.42 -18.67 15.37
N ASN A 244 10.14 -18.78 15.04
CA ASN A 244 9.07 -19.03 15.99
C ASN A 244 8.14 -20.10 15.44
N GLU A 245 8.20 -21.28 16.05
CA GLU A 245 7.29 -22.39 15.78
C GLU A 245 6.41 -22.58 17.00
N PHE A 246 5.09 -22.59 16.80
CA PHE A 246 4.17 -22.85 17.90
C PHE A 246 3.03 -23.74 17.45
N VAL A 247 2.44 -24.46 18.42
CA VAL A 247 1.35 -25.38 18.19
C VAL A 247 0.04 -24.71 18.54
N ARG A 248 -0.94 -24.81 17.64
CA ARG A 248 -2.29 -24.33 17.88
C ARG A 248 -3.30 -25.20 17.14
N LYS A 249 -4.31 -25.66 17.87
CA LYS A 249 -5.39 -26.45 17.30
C LYS A 249 -6.20 -25.61 16.32
N GLN A 250 -6.49 -26.20 15.16
CA GLN A 250 -7.33 -25.62 14.13
C GLN A 250 -8.39 -26.64 13.73
N GLU A 251 -9.49 -26.17 13.13
CA GLU A 251 -10.57 -27.04 12.69
C GLU A 251 -10.09 -28.12 11.70
N THR A 252 -9.32 -27.69 10.71
CA THR A 252 -8.59 -28.61 9.81
C THR A 252 -7.11 -28.57 10.16
N ALA A 253 -6.52 -29.74 10.37
CA ALA A 253 -5.09 -29.85 10.73
C ALA A 253 -4.23 -29.31 9.58
N LYS A 254 -3.43 -28.28 9.86
CA LYS A 254 -2.51 -27.68 8.90
C LYS A 254 -1.33 -26.99 9.58
N ALA A 255 -0.30 -26.71 8.81
CA ALA A 255 0.78 -25.83 9.18
C ALA A 255 0.73 -24.58 8.29
N SER A 256 0.69 -23.42 8.92
CA SER A 256 0.80 -22.12 8.26
C SER A 256 2.21 -21.60 8.44
N ASN A 257 2.88 -21.22 7.35
CA ASN A 257 4.30 -20.91 7.35
C ASN A 257 4.55 -19.56 6.67
N PHE A 258 5.43 -18.80 7.27
CA PHE A 258 5.87 -17.49 6.78
C PHE A 258 7.39 -17.43 6.85
N VAL A 259 8.01 -17.02 5.74
CA VAL A 259 9.44 -16.76 5.65
C VAL A 259 9.64 -15.37 5.08
N LEU A 260 10.48 -14.57 5.72
CA LEU A 260 10.82 -13.24 5.22
C LEU A 260 12.33 -13.07 5.24
N LEU A 261 12.87 -12.70 4.08
CA LEU A 261 14.25 -12.22 3.93
C LEU A 261 14.20 -10.71 3.79
N ASN A 262 15.06 -10.00 4.48
CA ASN A 262 15.18 -8.56 4.30
C ASN A 262 16.63 -8.12 4.30
N GLY A 263 16.88 -6.94 3.77
CA GLY A 263 18.23 -6.42 3.76
C GLY A 263 18.32 -5.05 3.12
N ASP A 264 19.51 -4.47 3.23
CA ASP A 264 19.83 -3.22 2.54
C ASP A 264 19.82 -3.42 1.04
N CYS A 265 19.17 -2.50 0.34
CA CYS A 265 19.08 -2.54 -1.11
C CYS A 265 18.80 -1.12 -1.62
N LYS A 266 19.62 -0.66 -2.55
CA LYS A 266 19.44 0.66 -3.15
C LYS A 266 18.07 0.77 -3.83
N TYR A 267 17.40 1.88 -3.58
CA TYR A 267 16.08 2.17 -4.16
C TYR A 267 16.24 2.76 -5.56
N ASP A 268 16.11 1.92 -6.56
CA ASP A 268 16.10 2.32 -7.96
C ASP A 268 15.25 1.35 -8.80
N LEU A 269 14.94 1.73 -10.03
CA LEU A 269 14.07 0.93 -10.91
C LEU A 269 14.68 -0.43 -11.23
N LYS A 270 15.99 -0.50 -11.44
CA LYS A 270 16.65 -1.77 -11.76
C LYS A 270 16.50 -2.77 -10.59
N ASN A 271 16.70 -2.33 -9.37
CA ASN A 271 16.52 -3.19 -8.18
C ASN A 271 15.06 -3.56 -7.96
N ASP A 272 14.14 -2.65 -8.22
CA ASP A 272 12.71 -2.96 -8.17
C ASP A 272 12.32 -4.04 -9.18
N ILE A 273 12.82 -3.94 -10.40
CA ILE A 273 12.62 -4.95 -11.44
C ILE A 273 13.29 -6.27 -11.05
N LEU A 274 14.52 -6.24 -10.55
CA LEU A 274 15.23 -7.45 -10.11
C LEU A 274 14.48 -8.17 -8.98
N LEU A 275 13.97 -7.43 -8.02
CA LEU A 275 13.18 -8.01 -6.92
C LEU A 275 11.87 -8.63 -7.44
N SER A 276 11.18 -7.94 -8.34
CA SER A 276 9.96 -8.45 -8.97
C SER A 276 10.24 -9.72 -9.76
N MET A 277 11.31 -9.74 -10.57
CA MET A 277 11.71 -10.92 -11.33
C MET A 277 12.07 -12.09 -10.42
N THR A 278 12.84 -11.84 -9.36
CA THR A 278 13.25 -12.87 -8.41
C THR A 278 12.04 -13.50 -7.75
N SER A 279 11.06 -12.70 -7.31
CA SER A 279 9.84 -13.21 -6.71
C SER A 279 9.01 -14.04 -7.68
N GLN A 280 8.89 -13.61 -8.93
CA GLN A 280 8.14 -14.35 -9.96
C GLN A 280 8.84 -15.64 -10.38
N ILE A 281 10.16 -15.63 -10.49
CA ILE A 281 10.95 -16.85 -10.76
C ILE A 281 10.80 -17.86 -9.62
N LEU A 282 10.89 -17.42 -8.38
CA LEU A 282 10.66 -18.29 -7.22
C LEU A 282 9.26 -18.87 -7.22
N ASP A 283 8.26 -18.08 -7.56
CA ASP A 283 6.88 -18.57 -7.68
C ASP A 283 6.77 -19.70 -8.71
N LEU A 284 7.38 -19.55 -9.89
CA LEU A 284 7.42 -20.59 -10.90
C LEU A 284 8.12 -21.85 -10.38
N VAL A 285 9.27 -21.70 -9.76
CA VAL A 285 10.09 -22.81 -9.26
C VAL A 285 9.39 -23.55 -8.14
N TYR A 286 8.83 -22.84 -7.18
CA TYR A 286 8.10 -23.46 -6.07
C TYR A 286 6.84 -24.18 -6.53
N THR A 287 6.10 -23.57 -7.45
CA THR A 287 4.91 -24.23 -8.02
C THR A 287 5.25 -25.54 -8.68
N ALA A 288 6.31 -25.58 -9.48
CA ALA A 288 6.76 -26.81 -10.14
C ALA A 288 7.24 -27.87 -9.13
N LYS A 289 8.10 -27.48 -8.19
CA LYS A 289 8.69 -28.41 -7.20
C LYS A 289 7.65 -28.97 -6.24
N VAL A 290 6.75 -28.14 -5.74
CA VAL A 290 5.71 -28.59 -4.81
C VAL A 290 4.72 -29.52 -5.51
N ARG A 291 4.37 -29.26 -6.77
CA ARG A 291 3.52 -30.19 -7.55
C ARG A 291 4.20 -31.53 -7.82
N GLU A 292 5.46 -31.49 -8.24
CA GLU A 292 6.20 -32.70 -8.57
C GLU A 292 6.44 -33.58 -7.35
N ASP A 293 6.90 -32.97 -6.25
CA ASP A 293 7.38 -33.71 -5.09
C ASP A 293 6.25 -34.02 -4.09
N GLU A 294 5.18 -33.22 -4.05
CA GLU A 294 4.16 -33.29 -3.00
C GLU A 294 2.71 -33.48 -3.52
N GLY A 295 2.54 -33.58 -4.83
CA GLY A 295 1.28 -34.07 -5.42
C GLY A 295 -0.01 -33.37 -4.99
N GLY A 296 -0.12 -32.05 -5.17
CA GLY A 296 -1.40 -31.35 -5.01
C GLY A 296 -1.60 -30.67 -3.67
N THR A 297 -0.52 -30.28 -3.00
CA THR A 297 -0.61 -29.41 -1.85
C THR A 297 -0.88 -27.94 -2.25
N TYR A 298 -1.26 -27.15 -1.27
CA TYR A 298 -1.58 -25.74 -1.36
C TYR A 298 -0.46 -24.95 -2.04
N GLY A 299 -0.83 -23.84 -2.69
CA GLY A 299 0.11 -22.97 -3.37
C GLY A 299 1.10 -22.29 -2.45
N VAL A 300 2.22 -21.88 -3.03
CA VAL A 300 3.22 -21.03 -2.37
C VAL A 300 3.06 -19.62 -2.92
N TYR A 301 2.89 -18.65 -2.03
CA TYR A 301 2.87 -17.23 -2.39
C TYR A 301 4.26 -16.64 -2.19
N VAL A 302 4.74 -15.91 -3.19
CA VAL A 302 6.01 -15.18 -3.12
C VAL A 302 5.75 -13.72 -3.47
N GLY A 303 6.23 -12.82 -2.65
CA GLY A 303 6.11 -11.38 -2.89
C GLY A 303 7.36 -10.64 -2.48
N GLY A 304 7.66 -9.55 -3.16
CA GLY A 304 8.76 -8.67 -2.84
C GLY A 304 8.32 -7.23 -2.70
N GLN A 305 9.05 -6.46 -1.91
CA GLN A 305 8.81 -5.03 -1.75
C GLN A 305 10.14 -4.31 -1.57
N LEU A 306 10.34 -3.25 -2.36
CA LEU A 306 11.45 -2.34 -2.22
C LEU A 306 10.94 -1.04 -1.61
N SER A 307 11.59 -0.54 -0.57
CA SER A 307 11.21 0.68 0.14
C SER A 307 12.37 1.66 0.19
N LYS A 308 12.08 2.95 0.05
CA LYS A 308 13.06 4.01 0.20
C LYS A 308 13.10 4.54 1.64
N TYR A 309 11.92 4.70 2.25
CA TYR A 309 11.79 5.35 3.56
C TYR A 309 11.25 4.39 4.61
N PRO A 310 11.74 4.50 5.86
CA PRO A 310 12.77 5.45 6.34
C PRO A 310 14.18 5.07 5.90
N LYS A 311 14.41 3.86 5.40
CA LYS A 311 15.68 3.34 4.91
C LYS A 311 15.49 2.55 3.63
N GLU A 312 16.50 2.55 2.77
CA GLU A 312 16.46 1.75 1.54
C GLU A 312 16.60 0.26 1.87
N LYS A 313 15.49 -0.46 1.77
CA LYS A 313 15.39 -1.87 2.14
C LYS A 313 14.63 -2.67 1.07
N ALA A 314 15.02 -3.92 0.90
CA ALA A 314 14.23 -4.91 0.19
C ALA A 314 13.74 -5.97 1.16
N LEU A 315 12.55 -6.48 0.89
CA LEU A 315 12.05 -7.69 1.54
C LEU A 315 11.53 -8.66 0.48
N LEU A 316 11.65 -9.93 0.79
CA LEU A 316 11.10 -11.03 0.02
C LEU A 316 10.37 -11.94 1.00
N GLN A 317 9.07 -12.15 0.78
CA GLN A 317 8.27 -13.01 1.65
C GLN A 317 7.77 -14.23 0.90
N ILE A 318 7.71 -15.35 1.60
CA ILE A 318 7.23 -16.62 1.09
C ILE A 318 6.23 -17.15 2.11
N VAL A 319 5.01 -17.41 1.65
CA VAL A 319 3.90 -17.85 2.51
C VAL A 319 3.31 -19.12 1.92
N PHE A 320 3.16 -20.15 2.74
CA PHE A 320 2.54 -21.39 2.29
C PHE A 320 1.86 -22.14 3.44
N GLU A 321 0.86 -22.90 3.08
CA GLU A 321 0.18 -23.82 3.97
C GLU A 321 0.40 -25.25 3.50
N THR A 322 0.43 -26.19 4.44
CA THR A 322 0.62 -27.61 4.14
C THR A 322 0.02 -28.47 5.26
N ALA A 323 -0.10 -29.77 5.01
CA ALA A 323 -0.35 -30.72 6.09
C ALA A 323 0.83 -30.70 7.08
N PRO A 324 0.58 -30.82 8.39
CA PRO A 324 1.66 -30.75 9.39
C PRO A 324 2.83 -31.70 9.12
N ALA A 325 2.55 -32.93 8.69
CA ALA A 325 3.57 -33.93 8.41
C ALA A 325 4.49 -33.58 7.22
N LYS A 326 4.05 -32.70 6.32
CA LYS A 326 4.82 -32.31 5.13
C LYS A 326 5.60 -31.00 5.30
N ARG A 327 5.37 -30.29 6.39
CA ARG A 327 5.93 -28.97 6.62
C ARG A 327 7.45 -28.94 6.51
N GLU A 328 8.14 -29.84 7.19
CA GLU A 328 9.60 -29.84 7.23
C GLU A 328 10.22 -30.05 5.86
N LYS A 329 9.68 -30.99 5.10
CA LYS A 329 10.14 -31.25 3.73
C LYS A 329 9.91 -30.06 2.80
N LEU A 330 8.74 -29.43 2.89
CA LEU A 330 8.44 -28.25 2.06
C LEU A 330 9.31 -27.06 2.46
N MET A 331 9.58 -26.85 3.74
CA MET A 331 10.49 -25.81 4.20
C MET A 331 11.90 -26.03 3.63
N GLN A 332 12.38 -27.27 3.60
CA GLN A 332 13.65 -27.61 2.99
C GLN A 332 13.67 -27.28 1.49
N ILE A 333 12.59 -27.58 0.77
CA ILE A 333 12.46 -27.24 -0.65
C ILE A 333 12.52 -25.71 -0.86
N ILE A 334 11.81 -24.95 -0.03
CA ILE A 334 11.80 -23.50 -0.08
C ILE A 334 13.22 -22.92 0.00
N PHE A 335 14.00 -23.35 0.99
CA PHE A 335 15.37 -22.87 1.18
C PHE A 335 16.35 -23.44 0.17
N ALA A 336 16.17 -24.69 -0.27
CA ALA A 336 17.04 -25.29 -1.28
C ALA A 336 16.93 -24.56 -2.63
N GLU A 337 15.72 -24.21 -3.08
CA GLU A 337 15.52 -23.51 -4.33
C GLU A 337 15.98 -22.04 -4.24
N LEU A 338 15.81 -21.41 -3.08
CA LEU A 338 16.33 -20.07 -2.83
C LEU A 338 17.87 -20.08 -2.91
N ASP A 339 18.52 -21.06 -2.28
CA ASP A 339 19.95 -21.24 -2.32
C ASP A 339 20.47 -21.53 -3.74
N ASN A 340 19.74 -22.34 -4.51
CA ASN A 340 20.08 -22.62 -5.91
C ASN A 340 20.10 -21.35 -6.76
N ILE A 341 19.12 -20.48 -6.59
CA ILE A 341 19.09 -19.20 -7.33
C ILE A 341 20.22 -18.27 -6.87
N ALA A 342 20.48 -18.23 -5.56
CA ALA A 342 21.56 -17.42 -5.02
C ALA A 342 22.95 -17.87 -5.50
N LYS A 343 23.15 -19.17 -5.76
CA LYS A 343 24.44 -19.74 -6.20
C LYS A 343 24.61 -19.79 -7.71
N ALA A 344 23.56 -20.16 -8.42
CA ALA A 344 23.64 -20.47 -9.85
C ALA A 344 22.75 -19.60 -10.74
N GLY A 345 21.79 -18.90 -10.15
CA GLY A 345 20.76 -18.17 -10.87
C GLY A 345 19.64 -19.07 -11.38
N PRO A 346 18.60 -18.48 -11.97
CA PRO A 346 17.49 -19.23 -12.56
C PRO A 346 17.87 -19.85 -13.91
N SER A 347 17.00 -20.72 -14.44
CA SER A 347 17.12 -21.16 -15.84
C SER A 347 16.84 -19.99 -16.79
N GLU A 348 17.43 -20.03 -17.97
CA GLU A 348 17.14 -19.07 -19.05
C GLU A 348 15.65 -19.11 -19.42
N GLY A 349 15.04 -20.29 -19.43
CA GLY A 349 13.64 -20.45 -19.75
C GLY A 349 12.71 -19.74 -18.77
N ASP A 350 12.97 -19.86 -17.49
CA ASP A 350 12.17 -19.18 -16.45
C ASP A 350 12.37 -17.66 -16.50
N LEU A 351 13.61 -17.20 -16.69
CA LEU A 351 13.90 -15.78 -16.85
C LEU A 351 13.15 -15.19 -18.05
N ASN A 352 13.18 -15.86 -19.19
CA ASN A 352 12.51 -15.41 -20.40
C ASN A 352 10.99 -15.35 -20.23
N LYS A 353 10.39 -16.33 -19.56
CA LYS A 353 8.95 -16.32 -19.25
C LYS A 353 8.57 -15.09 -18.39
N VAL A 354 9.37 -14.80 -17.38
CA VAL A 354 9.11 -13.68 -16.48
C VAL A 354 9.28 -12.35 -17.22
N LYS A 355 10.32 -12.21 -18.03
CA LYS A 355 10.51 -11.01 -18.88
C LYS A 355 9.31 -10.77 -19.80
N GLU A 356 8.88 -11.81 -20.49
CA GLU A 356 7.74 -11.73 -21.42
C GLU A 356 6.46 -11.30 -20.69
N PHE A 357 6.18 -11.91 -19.54
CA PHE A 357 5.04 -11.55 -18.71
C PHE A 357 5.11 -10.09 -18.25
N MET A 358 6.26 -9.63 -17.76
CA MET A 358 6.44 -8.27 -17.25
C MET A 358 6.31 -7.23 -18.37
N LEU A 359 6.85 -7.49 -19.55
CA LEU A 359 6.72 -6.59 -20.70
C LEU A 359 5.28 -6.48 -21.18
N LYS A 360 4.56 -7.60 -21.22
CA LYS A 360 3.13 -7.60 -21.58
C LYS A 360 2.31 -6.83 -20.56
N LYS A 361 2.53 -7.07 -19.28
CA LYS A 361 1.85 -6.36 -18.19
C LYS A 361 2.11 -4.86 -18.23
N HIS A 362 3.35 -4.46 -18.49
CA HIS A 362 3.71 -3.05 -18.60
C HIS A 362 2.99 -2.38 -19.79
N ALA A 363 2.92 -3.04 -20.93
CA ALA A 363 2.19 -2.52 -22.09
C ALA A 363 0.70 -2.32 -21.78
N GLU A 364 0.08 -3.24 -21.04
CA GLU A 364 -1.31 -3.10 -20.56
C GLU A 364 -1.43 -1.95 -19.56
N ASP A 365 -0.51 -1.84 -18.60
CA ASP A 365 -0.52 -0.81 -17.57
C ASP A 365 -0.40 0.61 -18.16
N LEU A 366 0.37 0.79 -19.23
CA LEU A 366 0.53 2.07 -19.91
C LEU A 366 -0.77 2.62 -20.53
N LYS A 367 -1.83 1.81 -20.59
CA LYS A 367 -3.18 2.19 -21.04
C LYS A 367 -4.16 2.38 -19.88
N GLU A 368 -3.67 2.41 -18.65
CA GLU A 368 -4.48 2.60 -17.45
C GLU A 368 -4.16 3.93 -16.78
N ASN A 369 -5.18 4.75 -16.54
CA ASN A 369 -5.01 6.02 -15.85
C ASN A 369 -4.43 5.86 -14.45
N SER A 370 -4.84 4.82 -13.73
CA SER A 370 -4.34 4.52 -12.37
C SER A 370 -2.83 4.25 -12.35
N TYR A 371 -2.30 3.62 -13.39
CA TYR A 371 -0.86 3.35 -13.49
C TYR A 371 -0.05 4.62 -13.67
N TRP A 372 -0.51 5.54 -14.51
CA TRP A 372 0.15 6.84 -14.69
C TRP A 372 0.06 7.68 -13.43
N LEU A 373 -1.10 7.70 -12.79
CA LEU A 373 -1.28 8.41 -11.53
C LEU A 373 -0.32 7.91 -10.45
N GLY A 374 -0.27 6.58 -10.26
CA GLY A 374 0.64 5.96 -9.31
C GLY A 374 2.12 6.19 -9.63
N SER A 375 2.48 6.21 -10.92
CA SER A 375 3.85 6.44 -11.37
C SER A 375 4.30 7.87 -11.12
N ILE A 376 3.44 8.84 -11.36
CA ILE A 376 3.72 10.26 -11.06
C ILE A 376 3.86 10.46 -9.54
N ASP A 377 2.97 9.87 -8.76
CA ASP A 377 3.03 9.92 -7.30
C ASP A 377 4.33 9.30 -6.76
N GLU A 378 4.71 8.14 -7.27
CA GLU A 378 5.97 7.48 -6.91
C GLU A 378 7.18 8.38 -7.20
N TYR A 379 7.22 8.97 -8.37
CA TYR A 379 8.31 9.87 -8.76
C TYR A 379 8.40 11.08 -7.83
N LEU A 380 7.26 11.68 -7.49
CA LEU A 380 7.23 12.82 -6.56
C LEU A 380 7.68 12.43 -5.16
N PHE A 381 7.31 11.25 -4.70
CA PHE A 381 7.61 10.79 -3.34
C PHE A 381 9.05 10.32 -3.20
N THR A 382 9.57 9.56 -4.17
CA THR A 382 10.86 8.86 -4.05
C THR A 382 11.92 9.34 -5.06
N GLY A 383 11.53 10.01 -6.12
CA GLY A 383 12.42 10.37 -7.22
C GLY A 383 12.60 9.24 -8.25
N MET A 384 12.01 8.07 -8.04
CA MET A 384 12.09 6.96 -8.99
C MET A 384 10.99 7.09 -10.04
N ASN A 385 11.39 7.10 -11.33
CA ASN A 385 10.46 7.04 -12.45
C ASN A 385 10.25 5.57 -12.85
N PRO A 386 9.08 4.98 -12.59
CA PRO A 386 8.86 3.55 -12.86
C PRO A 386 8.57 3.25 -14.33
N ILE A 387 8.47 4.25 -15.20
CA ILE A 387 8.11 4.09 -16.61
C ILE A 387 9.34 4.24 -17.50
N LYS A 388 10.14 5.28 -17.27
CA LYS A 388 11.30 5.57 -18.11
C LYS A 388 12.28 4.42 -18.09
N ASP A 389 12.69 3.95 -19.28
CA ASP A 389 13.65 2.87 -19.48
C ASP A 389 13.22 1.49 -18.96
N TYR A 390 11.94 1.31 -18.59
CA TYR A 390 11.45 0.05 -18.04
C TYR A 390 11.70 -1.13 -18.99
N GLU A 391 11.26 -1.02 -20.24
CA GLU A 391 11.41 -2.08 -21.22
C GLU A 391 12.89 -2.43 -21.49
N GLN A 392 13.73 -1.40 -21.62
CA GLN A 392 15.16 -1.55 -21.81
C GLN A 392 15.81 -2.29 -20.65
N ILE A 393 15.47 -1.92 -19.42
CA ILE A 393 16.01 -2.57 -18.21
C ILE A 393 15.57 -4.02 -18.13
N VAL A 394 14.26 -4.31 -18.32
CA VAL A 394 13.76 -5.69 -18.32
C VAL A 394 14.51 -6.55 -19.32
N ASN A 395 14.67 -6.07 -20.54
CA ASN A 395 15.38 -6.82 -21.59
C ASN A 395 16.87 -7.04 -21.29
N SER A 396 17.49 -6.15 -20.51
CA SER A 396 18.92 -6.22 -20.19
C SER A 396 19.28 -7.19 -19.08
N ILE A 397 18.30 -7.61 -18.26
CA ILE A 397 18.55 -8.47 -17.10
C ILE A 397 19.03 -9.86 -17.55
N THR A 398 20.09 -10.34 -16.92
CA THR A 398 20.68 -11.65 -17.17
C THR A 398 20.44 -12.61 -16.01
N VAL A 399 20.65 -13.90 -16.26
CA VAL A 399 20.65 -14.93 -15.19
C VAL A 399 21.61 -14.55 -14.06
N LYS A 400 22.79 -14.03 -14.41
CA LYS A 400 23.80 -13.59 -13.44
C LYS A 400 23.32 -12.42 -12.60
N ASP A 401 22.54 -11.49 -13.17
CA ASP A 401 21.97 -10.36 -12.43
C ASP A 401 21.01 -10.84 -11.35
N ILE A 402 20.14 -11.80 -11.67
CA ILE A 402 19.19 -12.41 -10.70
C ILE A 402 19.96 -13.17 -9.64
N GLN A 403 20.97 -13.95 -10.03
CA GLN A 403 21.81 -14.69 -9.10
C GLN A 403 22.46 -13.75 -8.09
N LYS A 404 23.09 -12.69 -8.57
CA LYS A 404 23.79 -11.72 -7.71
C LYS A 404 22.82 -11.00 -6.78
N PHE A 405 21.68 -10.56 -7.29
CA PHE A 405 20.64 -9.88 -6.48
C PHE A 405 20.14 -10.78 -5.36
N THR A 406 19.84 -12.02 -5.67
CA THR A 406 19.35 -13.01 -4.70
C THR A 406 20.42 -13.32 -3.66
N ASP A 407 21.65 -13.53 -4.07
CA ASP A 407 22.78 -13.77 -3.17
C ASP A 407 23.03 -12.58 -2.23
N ASP A 408 23.02 -11.37 -2.76
CA ASP A 408 23.25 -10.14 -1.98
C ASP A 408 22.18 -9.98 -0.89
N LEU A 409 20.93 -10.33 -1.17
CA LEU A 409 19.87 -10.30 -0.17
C LEU A 409 20.00 -11.43 0.85
N PHE A 410 20.23 -12.65 0.36
CA PHE A 410 20.26 -13.85 1.19
C PHE A 410 21.45 -13.86 2.17
N LYS A 411 22.62 -13.43 1.72
CA LYS A 411 23.85 -13.42 2.53
C LYS A 411 23.82 -12.41 3.68
N GLN A 412 22.90 -11.46 3.70
CA GLN A 412 22.74 -10.53 4.81
C GLN A 412 22.20 -11.22 6.05
N LYS A 413 21.67 -12.44 5.92
CA LYS A 413 21.24 -13.30 7.03
C LYS A 413 20.17 -12.66 7.94
N ASN A 414 19.26 -11.90 7.36
CA ASN A 414 18.07 -11.42 8.03
C ASN A 414 16.90 -12.30 7.60
N GLU A 415 16.70 -13.38 8.32
CA GLU A 415 15.72 -14.43 8.01
C GLU A 415 14.72 -14.55 9.15
N ILE A 416 13.46 -14.35 8.87
CA ILE A 416 12.37 -14.45 9.83
C ILE A 416 11.48 -15.61 9.40
N GLU A 417 11.35 -16.63 10.27
CA GLU A 417 10.44 -17.76 10.07
C GLU A 417 9.40 -17.76 11.18
N VAL A 418 8.13 -17.88 10.81
CA VAL A 418 7.03 -18.09 11.76
C VAL A 418 6.17 -19.23 11.23
N SER A 419 5.92 -20.22 12.08
CA SER A 419 5.04 -21.36 11.74
C SER A 419 4.06 -21.62 12.86
N MET A 420 2.79 -21.75 12.48
CA MET A 420 1.72 -22.21 13.36
C MET A 420 1.30 -23.61 12.89
N ILE A 421 1.46 -24.60 13.76
CA ILE A 421 1.32 -26.01 13.41
C ILE A 421 0.19 -26.61 14.23
N SER A 422 -0.80 -27.22 13.57
CA SER A 422 -1.81 -28.01 14.26
C SER A 422 -1.19 -29.24 14.88
N PRO A 423 -1.62 -29.65 16.10
CA PRO A 423 -1.20 -30.93 16.63
C PRO A 423 -1.71 -32.05 15.74
N GLU A 424 -0.95 -33.15 15.65
CA GLU A 424 -1.41 -34.33 14.96
C GLU A 424 -2.68 -34.85 15.65
N THR A 425 -3.72 -35.15 14.85
CA THR A 425 -4.91 -35.80 15.37
C THR A 425 -4.51 -37.26 15.68
N PRO A 426 -4.71 -37.76 16.89
CA PRO A 426 -4.48 -39.20 17.15
C PRO A 426 -5.31 -40.01 16.15
N ASP A 427 -4.70 -41.02 15.50
CA ASP A 427 -5.43 -41.95 14.68
C ASP A 427 -6.59 -42.49 15.51
N LYS A 428 -7.81 -42.40 14.97
CA LYS A 428 -8.95 -43.06 15.61
C LYS A 428 -8.74 -44.54 15.47
N GLU A 429 -8.44 -45.23 16.58
CA GLU A 429 -8.51 -46.69 16.68
C GLU A 429 -9.91 -47.17 16.35
#